data_90dca128b6e7f2e7c3e1b4ccc5053aa7
#
_entry.id   90dca128b6e7f2e7c3e1b4ccc5053aa7
#
_cell.length_a   1.000
_cell.length_b   1.000
_cell.length_c   1.000
_cell.angle_alpha   90.00
_cell.angle_beta   90.00
_cell.angle_gamma   90.00
#
_symmetry.space_group_name_H-M   'P 1'
#
loop_
_entity.id
_entity.type
_entity.pdbx_description
1 polymer ?
#
loop_
_entity_poly.entity_id
_entity_poly.type
_entity_poly.pdbx_seq_one_letter_code
_entity_poly.pdbx_strand_id
1 'polypeptide(L)' 'MTMIGQRQTVEVLRFGYGETKVGLVLVAVSSSGVAAILLGSDRGKLRRELGGSFQDASFVEDQAGLVEAIGKVVALVDEP' A
#
# COMPACT_ATOMS: atom_id res chain seq x y z
N MET A 1 -27.99 11.90 -12.51
CA MET A 1 -27.48 11.89 -12.38
C MET A 1 -26.68 11.54 -12.34
N THR A 2 -26.44 11.47 -12.16
CA THR A 2 -25.72 11.37 -12.12
C THR A 2 -24.83 11.06 -11.93
N MET A 3 -24.52 10.98 -11.81
CA MET A 3 -23.75 10.89 -11.61
C MET A 3 -22.88 10.70 -11.65
N ILE A 4 -22.67 10.80 -11.66
CA ILE A 4 -21.97 10.74 -11.65
C ILE A 4 -21.00 10.73 -11.74
N GLY A 5 -20.86 10.80 -11.64
CA GLY A 5 -19.91 10.98 -11.73
C GLY A 5 -19.03 10.65 -11.55
N GLN A 6 -18.93 10.54 -11.36
CA GLN A 6 -18.17 10.35 -11.14
C GLN A 6 -17.32 9.81 -11.47
N ARG A 7 -17.01 9.86 -11.54
CA ARG A 7 -16.29 9.39 -11.83
C ARG A 7 -15.39 8.97 -12.03
N GLN A 8 -15.18 9.17 -12.12
CA GLN A 8 -14.21 8.64 -12.62
C GLN A 8 -12.85 8.79 -12.32
N THR A 9 -12.46 9.20 -11.28
CA THR A 9 -11.11 9.45 -10.87
C THR A 9 -10.48 8.17 -10.42
N VAL A 10 -9.50 7.68 -11.14
CA VAL A 10 -8.76 6.49 -10.75
C VAL A 10 -7.90 6.88 -9.55
N GLU A 11 -8.06 6.20 -8.45
CA GLU A 11 -7.24 6.45 -7.28
C GLU A 11 -5.82 5.96 -7.54
N VAL A 12 -4.83 6.76 -7.18
CA VAL A 12 -3.43 6.37 -7.30
C VAL A 12 -2.92 5.97 -5.92
N LEU A 13 -2.43 4.74 -5.82
CA LEU A 13 -1.82 4.24 -4.58
C LEU A 13 -0.32 4.09 -4.80
N ARG A 14 0.45 4.75 -3.94
CA ARG A 14 1.90 4.54 -3.92
C ARG A 14 2.19 3.45 -2.90
N PHE A 15 3.11 2.57 -3.22
CA PHE A 15 3.39 1.46 -2.33
C PHE A 15 4.89 1.19 -2.27
N GLY A 16 5.28 0.53 -1.19
CA GLY A 16 6.66 0.10 -0.99
C GLY A 16 6.71 -1.05 0.00
N TYR A 17 7.89 -1.60 0.19
CA TYR A 17 8.09 -2.79 1.01
C TYR A 17 9.06 -2.50 2.14
N GLY A 18 8.83 -3.15 3.28
CA GLY A 18 9.75 -3.14 4.40
C GLY A 18 9.99 -4.54 4.89
N GLU A 19 11.08 -4.73 5.63
CA GLU A 19 11.39 -6.04 6.23
C GLU A 19 11.19 -5.95 7.73
N THR A 20 10.48 -6.91 8.27
CA THR A 20 10.25 -7.00 9.71
C THR A 20 10.75 -8.35 10.21
N LYS A 21 10.76 -8.53 11.53
CA LYS A 21 11.16 -9.79 12.15
C LYS A 21 10.23 -10.94 11.77
N VAL A 22 9.00 -10.63 11.37
CA VAL A 22 8.01 -11.66 11.05
C VAL A 22 7.77 -11.80 9.54
N GLY A 23 8.49 -11.03 8.71
CA GLY A 23 8.36 -11.14 7.26
C GLY A 23 8.35 -9.80 6.58
N LEU A 24 7.89 -9.80 5.33
CA LEU A 24 7.79 -8.57 4.55
C LEU A 24 6.49 -7.84 4.86
N VAL A 25 6.55 -6.52 4.79
CA VAL A 25 5.34 -5.70 4.87
C VAL A 25 5.25 -4.86 3.59
N LEU A 26 4.04 -4.76 3.04
CA LEU A 26 3.76 -3.84 1.96
C LEU A 26 2.90 -2.71 2.53
N VAL A 27 3.32 -1.47 2.30
CA VAL A 27 2.58 -0.29 2.75
C VAL A 27 2.12 0.46 1.53
N ALA A 28 0.83 0.72 1.44
CA ALA A 28 0.24 1.48 0.33
C ALA A 28 -0.39 2.74 0.89
N VAL A 29 -0.17 3.86 0.19
CA VAL A 29 -0.58 5.18 0.64
C VAL A 29 -1.36 5.87 -0.47
N SER A 30 -2.50 6.45 -0.12
CA SER A 30 -3.28 7.28 -1.02
C SER A 30 -3.10 8.74 -0.65
N SER A 31 -3.81 9.63 -1.34
CA SER A 31 -3.79 11.04 -1.01
C SER A 31 -4.38 11.32 0.37
N SER A 32 -5.16 10.39 0.89
CA SER A 32 -5.81 10.54 2.21
C SER A 32 -5.01 9.92 3.35
N GLY A 33 -3.93 9.21 3.05
CA GLY A 33 -3.13 8.56 4.08
C GLY A 33 -2.90 7.08 3.76
N VAL A 34 -2.56 6.30 4.78
CA VAL A 34 -2.28 4.87 4.60
C VAL A 34 -3.55 4.15 4.20
N ALA A 35 -3.50 3.50 3.05
CA ALA A 35 -4.64 2.78 2.49
C ALA A 35 -4.62 1.29 2.83
N ALA A 36 -3.44 0.70 2.92
CA ALA A 36 -3.32 -0.73 3.20
C ALA A 36 -1.96 -1.07 3.79
N ILE A 37 -1.95 -2.07 4.66
CA ILE A 37 -0.74 -2.65 5.21
C ILE A 37 -0.92 -4.16 5.09
N LEU A 38 -0.03 -4.80 4.34
CA LEU A 38 -0.11 -6.24 4.10
C LEU A 38 1.16 -6.91 4.57
N LEU A 39 1.02 -8.06 5.22
CA LEU A 39 2.16 -8.84 5.70
C LEU A 39 2.23 -10.16 4.96
N GLY A 40 3.43 -10.61 4.66
CA GLY A 40 3.64 -11.88 3.99
C GLY A 40 5.12 -12.17 3.79
N SER A 41 5.42 -13.22 3.04
CA SER A 41 6.79 -13.64 2.81
C SER A 41 7.26 -13.45 1.37
N ASP A 42 6.38 -12.96 0.48
CA ASP A 42 6.65 -12.90 -0.95
C ASP A 42 6.11 -11.60 -1.51
N ARG A 43 6.99 -10.79 -2.11
CA ARG A 43 6.61 -9.49 -2.67
C ARG A 43 5.53 -9.61 -3.74
N GLY A 44 5.68 -10.61 -4.62
CA GLY A 44 4.72 -10.82 -5.69
C GLY A 44 3.33 -11.13 -5.18
N LYS A 45 3.24 -11.94 -4.13
CA LYS A 45 1.96 -12.25 -3.49
C LYS A 45 1.33 -11.01 -2.88
N LEU A 46 2.12 -10.22 -2.15
CA LEU A 46 1.62 -9.00 -1.53
C LEU A 46 1.13 -8.02 -2.59
N ARG A 47 1.86 -7.90 -3.69
CA ARG A 47 1.47 -7.01 -4.77
C ARG A 47 0.15 -7.45 -5.41
N ARG A 48 -0.03 -8.75 -5.58
CA ARG A 48 -1.27 -9.29 -6.13
C ARG A 48 -2.44 -9.07 -5.18
N GLU A 49 -2.20 -9.23 -3.87
CA GLU A 49 -3.24 -8.98 -2.89
C GLU A 49 -3.66 -7.52 -2.89
N LEU A 50 -2.70 -6.61 -3.03
CA LEU A 50 -3.01 -5.19 -3.13
C LEU A 50 -3.89 -4.92 -4.35
N GLY A 51 -3.54 -5.47 -5.50
CA GLY A 51 -4.31 -5.31 -6.72
C GLY A 51 -5.71 -5.87 -6.60
N GLY A 52 -5.86 -7.00 -5.90
CA GLY A 52 -7.16 -7.60 -5.69
C GLY A 52 -8.06 -6.78 -4.76
N SER A 53 -7.45 -6.07 -3.81
CA SER A 53 -8.21 -5.25 -2.86
C SER A 53 -8.64 -3.90 -3.45
N PHE A 54 -7.90 -3.39 -4.44
CA PHE A 54 -8.14 -2.07 -5.02
C PHE A 54 -8.15 -2.18 -6.54
N GLN A 55 -9.15 -2.86 -7.07
CA GLN A 55 -9.17 -3.24 -8.48
C GLN A 55 -9.18 -2.07 -9.44
N ASP A 56 -9.75 -0.93 -9.02
CA ASP A 56 -9.88 0.24 -9.88
C ASP A 56 -8.77 1.25 -9.68
N ALA A 57 -7.77 0.94 -8.86
CA ALA A 57 -6.69 1.86 -8.56
C ALA A 57 -5.51 1.66 -9.50
N SER A 58 -4.73 2.72 -9.68
CA SER A 58 -3.41 2.64 -10.29
C SER A 58 -2.36 2.50 -9.20
N PHE A 59 -1.30 1.76 -9.46
CA PHE A 59 -0.28 1.49 -8.45
C PHE A 59 1.07 2.00 -8.93
N VAL A 60 1.74 2.75 -8.06
CA VAL A 60 3.08 3.27 -8.34
C VAL A 60 4.00 2.84 -7.22
N GLU A 61 5.06 2.15 -7.57
CA GLU A 61 6.06 1.77 -6.58
C GLU A 61 6.92 2.99 -6.28
N ASP A 62 6.94 3.40 -5.01
CA ASP A 62 7.64 4.61 -4.58
C ASP A 62 8.35 4.34 -3.26
N GLN A 63 9.33 3.45 -3.33
CA GLN A 63 10.07 3.00 -2.14
C GLN A 63 10.70 4.19 -1.42
N ALA A 64 11.35 5.08 -2.18
CA ALA A 64 12.05 6.21 -1.61
C ALA A 64 11.10 7.22 -0.96
N GLY A 65 9.96 7.48 -1.61
CA GLY A 65 8.99 8.45 -1.09
C GLY A 65 8.24 7.95 0.12
N LEU A 66 8.24 6.64 0.37
CA LEU A 66 7.50 6.03 1.47
C LEU A 66 8.39 5.56 2.61
N VAL A 67 9.66 5.91 2.60
CA VAL A 67 10.62 5.41 3.57
C VAL A 67 10.19 5.70 5.02
N GLU A 68 9.64 6.89 5.27
CA GLU A 68 9.18 7.23 6.63
C GLU A 68 7.95 6.42 7.03
N ALA A 69 6.98 6.32 6.14
CA ALA A 69 5.75 5.58 6.43
C ALA A 69 6.06 4.11 6.66
N ILE A 70 6.90 3.54 5.81
CA ILE A 70 7.31 2.14 5.94
C ILE A 70 8.06 1.93 7.24
N GLY A 71 8.96 2.85 7.59
CA GLY A 71 9.71 2.76 8.84
C GLY A 71 8.83 2.74 10.06
N LYS A 72 7.78 3.55 10.07
CA LYS A 72 6.83 3.57 11.18
C LYS A 72 6.07 2.27 11.29
N VAL A 73 5.66 1.70 10.16
CA VAL A 73 4.94 0.43 10.15
C VAL A 73 5.84 -0.70 10.62
N VAL A 74 7.09 -0.73 10.15
CA VAL A 74 8.07 -1.75 10.57
C VAL A 74 8.28 -1.66 12.08
N ALA A 75 8.40 -0.45 12.60
CA ALA A 75 8.60 -0.26 14.05
C ALA A 75 7.41 -0.78 14.84
N LEU A 76 6.19 -0.54 14.35
CA LEU A 76 4.98 -1.03 15.02
C LEU A 76 4.91 -2.55 15.03
N VAL A 77 5.35 -3.19 13.96
CA VAL A 77 5.36 -4.65 13.87
C VAL A 77 6.43 -5.25 14.77
N ASP A 78 7.63 -4.67 14.75
CA ASP A 78 8.77 -5.21 15.47
C ASP A 78 8.77 -4.86 16.94
N GLU A 79 8.15 -3.73 17.32
CA GLU A 79 8.12 -3.25 18.70
C GLU A 79 6.73 -2.74 19.03
N PRO A 80 5.79 -3.65 19.21
CA PRO A 80 4.40 -3.27 19.50
C PRO A 80 4.23 -2.64 20.89
#